data_867ac88d9b512c341d3a517c8377156a
#
_entry.id   867ac88d9b512c341d3a517c8377156a
#
_cell.length_a   1.000
_cell.length_b   1.000
_cell.length_c   1.000
_cell.angle_alpha   90.00
_cell.angle_beta   90.00
_cell.angle_gamma   90.00
#
_symmetry.space_group_name_H-M   'P 1'
#
loop_
_entity.id
_entity.type
_entity.pdbx_description
1 polymer ?
#
loop_
_entity_poly.entity_id
_entity_poly.type
_entity_poly.pdbx_seq_one_letter_code
_entity_poly.pdbx_strand_id
1 'polypeptide(L)'
;MLHCKMDEDFKIINMGKEIDLLAKYPKPNRDVIERLKHKSKEDVEIARKFGKDFFDGDRKNGYGGFSYNPKYWKPVVDDYKKYWNLNSKSSLLDVGCAKGFMLYDLSKLVPEMKLRGIDISDYAISNVVPEMKKFVQTGDAKEMPFEDNCFDVVIAINTIHNLEREDCAKALREISRVSKKYSFVVVDAYRNEVEKKKMYAWNLTGKTIMSVEEWKIFFKENNYEG
;
A
#
# COMPACT_ATOMS: atom_id res chain seq x y z
N MET A 1 43.65 -8.94 -35.43
CA MET A 1 42.52 -9.71 -34.92
C MET A 1 42.27 -9.27 -33.47
N LEU A 2 41.36 -8.32 -33.27
CA LEU A 2 40.95 -7.86 -31.94
C LEU A 2 39.60 -8.54 -31.65
N HIS A 3 39.64 -9.46 -30.66
CA HIS A 3 38.43 -10.05 -30.13
C HIS A 3 37.82 -9.06 -29.14
N CYS A 4 36.72 -8.42 -29.55
CA CYS A 4 35.83 -7.71 -28.66
C CYS A 4 34.92 -8.76 -28.01
N LYS A 5 35.17 -9.11 -26.74
CA LYS A 5 34.21 -9.82 -25.90
C LYS A 5 33.19 -8.80 -25.45
N MET A 6 32.00 -8.87 -25.99
CA MET A 6 30.82 -8.24 -25.38
C MET A 6 30.31 -9.22 -24.31
N ASP A 7 30.67 -8.98 -23.06
CA ASP A 7 29.97 -9.57 -21.92
C ASP A 7 28.64 -8.78 -21.75
N GLU A 8 27.63 -9.23 -22.45
CA GLU A 8 26.26 -8.87 -22.12
C GLU A 8 25.83 -9.71 -20.92
N ASP A 9 26.07 -9.17 -19.73
CA ASP A 9 25.37 -9.62 -18.52
C ASP A 9 23.88 -9.28 -18.70
N PHE A 10 23.14 -10.19 -19.28
CA PHE A 10 21.69 -10.23 -19.17
C PHE A 10 21.36 -10.47 -17.69
N LYS A 11 21.24 -9.41 -16.92
CA LYS A 11 20.55 -9.46 -15.65
C LYS A 11 19.15 -10.00 -15.95
N ILE A 12 18.90 -11.26 -15.57
CA ILE A 12 17.53 -11.79 -15.54
C ILE A 12 16.81 -10.91 -14.55
N ILE A 13 16.00 -9.98 -15.03
CA ILE A 13 15.13 -9.16 -14.20
C ILE A 13 14.09 -10.14 -13.65
N ASN A 14 14.25 -10.54 -12.41
CA ASN A 14 13.23 -11.28 -11.68
C ASN A 14 12.03 -10.35 -11.53
N MET A 15 11.05 -10.51 -12.41
CA MET A 15 9.77 -9.82 -12.26
C MET A 15 9.08 -10.34 -11.00
N GLY A 16 8.56 -9.42 -10.21
CA GLY A 16 7.73 -9.71 -9.06
C GLY A 16 6.54 -10.61 -9.40
N LYS A 17 5.96 -11.21 -8.41
CA LYS A 17 4.92 -12.23 -8.53
C LYS A 17 3.57 -11.66 -8.11
N GLU A 18 2.55 -11.76 -8.98
CA GLU A 18 1.18 -11.46 -8.56
C GLU A 18 0.72 -12.50 -7.51
N ILE A 19 0.37 -12.03 -6.31
CA ILE A 19 -0.07 -12.87 -5.19
C ILE A 19 -1.16 -12.18 -4.38
N ASP A 20 -2.18 -12.92 -3.95
CA ASP A 20 -3.24 -12.41 -3.08
C ASP A 20 -2.95 -12.75 -1.61
N LEU A 21 -2.16 -11.90 -0.96
CA LEU A 21 -1.93 -11.97 0.50
C LEU A 21 -3.05 -11.28 1.31
N LEU A 22 -4.06 -10.71 0.64
CA LEU A 22 -5.25 -10.13 1.26
C LEU A 22 -6.49 -11.03 1.14
N ALA A 23 -6.35 -12.28 0.71
CA ALA A 23 -7.47 -13.21 0.50
C ALA A 23 -8.39 -13.34 1.72
N LYS A 24 -7.83 -13.23 2.94
CA LYS A 24 -8.57 -13.28 4.21
C LYS A 24 -9.10 -11.92 4.68
N TYR A 25 -8.74 -10.83 4.01
CA TYR A 25 -9.31 -9.52 4.33
C TYR A 25 -10.80 -9.52 3.96
N PRO A 26 -11.70 -9.17 4.89
CA PRO A 26 -13.13 -9.19 4.60
C PRO A 26 -13.51 -8.34 3.40
N LYS A 27 -14.17 -8.93 2.43
CA LYS A 27 -14.69 -8.22 1.25
C LYS A 27 -16.12 -7.76 1.55
N PRO A 28 -16.34 -6.49 1.95
CA PRO A 28 -17.68 -6.01 2.24
C PRO A 28 -18.51 -5.99 0.96
N ASN A 29 -19.76 -6.45 1.05
CA ASN A 29 -20.71 -6.25 -0.04
C ASN A 29 -21.06 -4.76 -0.11
N ARG A 30 -20.61 -4.07 -1.14
CA ARG A 30 -20.76 -2.62 -1.30
C ARG A 30 -21.62 -2.32 -2.52
N ASP A 31 -22.62 -1.49 -2.32
CA ASP A 31 -23.39 -0.95 -3.44
C ASP A 31 -22.59 0.16 -4.14
N VAL A 32 -21.86 -0.25 -5.17
CA VAL A 32 -21.03 0.63 -5.99
C VAL A 32 -21.89 1.58 -6.83
N ILE A 33 -23.09 1.12 -7.25
CA ILE A 33 -24.00 1.88 -8.09
C ILE A 33 -24.63 3.02 -7.27
N GLU A 34 -25.02 2.74 -6.02
CA GLU A 34 -25.56 3.76 -5.13
C GLU A 34 -24.52 4.86 -4.84
N ARG A 35 -23.27 4.48 -4.63
CA ARG A 35 -22.19 5.48 -4.47
C ARG A 35 -22.03 6.37 -5.70
N LEU A 36 -22.12 5.79 -6.90
CA LEU A 36 -21.98 6.57 -8.14
C LEU A 36 -23.03 7.68 -8.26
N LYS A 37 -24.26 7.41 -7.82
CA LYS A 37 -25.35 8.39 -7.88
C LYS A 37 -25.11 9.64 -7.02
N HIS A 38 -24.36 9.48 -5.94
CA HIS A 38 -24.19 10.52 -4.91
C HIS A 38 -22.78 11.09 -4.84
N LYS A 39 -21.79 10.51 -5.55
CA LYS A 39 -20.41 10.98 -5.54
C LYS A 39 -20.26 12.33 -6.26
N SER A 40 -19.90 13.36 -5.52
CA SER A 40 -19.60 14.69 -6.05
C SER A 40 -18.10 14.92 -6.23
N LYS A 41 -17.73 15.98 -6.97
CA LYS A 41 -16.33 16.44 -7.05
C LYS A 41 -15.81 16.89 -5.68
N GLU A 42 -16.67 17.53 -4.90
CA GLU A 42 -16.35 17.99 -3.55
C GLU A 42 -16.00 16.82 -2.62
N ASP A 43 -16.78 15.71 -2.67
CA ASP A 43 -16.47 14.50 -1.89
C ASP A 43 -15.09 13.94 -2.23
N VAL A 44 -14.71 13.96 -3.53
CA VAL A 44 -13.39 13.55 -3.99
C VAL A 44 -12.28 14.48 -3.47
N GLU A 45 -12.50 15.80 -3.52
CA GLU A 45 -11.54 16.79 -3.02
C GLU A 45 -11.33 16.65 -1.51
N ILE A 46 -12.41 16.44 -0.77
CA ILE A 46 -12.36 16.19 0.68
C ILE A 46 -11.59 14.89 0.96
N ALA A 47 -11.94 13.81 0.26
CA ALA A 47 -11.30 12.51 0.44
C ALA A 47 -9.78 12.57 0.20
N ARG A 48 -9.36 13.28 -0.86
CA ARG A 48 -7.94 13.42 -1.24
C ARG A 48 -7.10 14.25 -0.28
N LYS A 49 -7.71 14.96 0.67
CA LYS A 49 -6.99 15.64 1.75
C LYS A 49 -6.52 14.68 2.84
N PHE A 50 -7.03 13.45 2.87
CA PHE A 50 -6.72 12.44 3.88
C PHE A 50 -6.83 12.97 5.32
N GLY A 51 -7.75 13.92 5.54
CA GLY A 51 -8.02 14.53 6.83
C GLY A 51 -9.07 13.79 7.65
N LYS A 52 -9.59 14.47 8.70
CA LYS A 52 -10.64 13.94 9.58
C LYS A 52 -11.87 13.43 8.81
N ASP A 53 -12.33 14.20 7.81
CA ASP A 53 -13.53 13.85 7.06
C ASP A 53 -13.37 12.57 6.23
N PHE A 54 -12.15 12.25 5.77
CA PHE A 54 -11.86 11.00 5.11
C PHE A 54 -11.86 9.81 6.09
N PHE A 55 -11.21 9.95 7.24
CA PHE A 55 -11.04 8.84 8.19
C PHE A 55 -12.25 8.63 9.10
N ASP A 56 -12.80 9.70 9.68
CA ASP A 56 -13.82 9.64 10.73
C ASP A 56 -15.07 10.47 10.41
N GLY A 57 -15.15 11.02 9.20
CA GLY A 57 -16.32 11.79 8.74
C GLY A 57 -17.39 10.92 8.10
N ASP A 58 -18.24 11.57 7.31
CA ASP A 58 -19.31 10.92 6.57
C ASP A 58 -18.72 9.93 5.55
N ARG A 59 -19.40 8.79 5.38
CA ARG A 59 -19.01 7.75 4.43
C ARG A 59 -18.92 8.22 2.98
N LYS A 60 -19.61 9.31 2.61
CA LYS A 60 -19.50 9.91 1.27
C LYS A 60 -18.09 10.42 0.98
N ASN A 61 -17.36 10.89 2.01
CA ASN A 61 -16.01 11.43 1.91
C ASN A 61 -14.91 10.40 2.12
N GLY A 62 -15.25 9.18 2.57
CA GLY A 62 -14.29 8.13 2.87
C GLY A 62 -14.82 6.74 2.58
N TYR A 63 -14.10 5.74 3.02
CA TYR A 63 -14.52 4.35 2.83
C TYR A 63 -15.21 3.75 4.05
N GLY A 64 -15.26 4.50 5.16
CA GLY A 64 -15.81 4.09 6.45
C GLY A 64 -14.93 3.07 7.18
N GLY A 65 -15.28 2.76 8.43
CA GLY A 65 -14.65 1.69 9.16
C GLY A 65 -13.24 1.98 9.68
N PHE A 66 -12.86 3.22 9.85
CA PHE A 66 -11.55 3.59 10.38
C PHE A 66 -11.47 3.51 11.91
N SER A 67 -12.18 2.55 12.48
CA SER A 67 -12.04 2.11 13.87
C SER A 67 -11.41 0.72 13.89
N TYR A 68 -10.56 0.46 14.87
CA TYR A 68 -9.94 -0.85 15.00
C TYR A 68 -10.97 -1.96 15.16
N ASN A 69 -10.81 -3.00 14.34
CA ASN A 69 -11.58 -4.21 14.45
C ASN A 69 -10.71 -5.40 14.00
N PRO A 70 -10.43 -6.34 14.91
CA PRO A 70 -9.49 -7.44 14.66
C PRO A 70 -9.89 -8.37 13.52
N LYS A 71 -11.17 -8.37 13.11
CA LYS A 71 -11.63 -9.22 12.00
C LYS A 71 -10.96 -8.88 10.67
N TYR A 72 -10.42 -7.65 10.50
CA TYR A 72 -9.83 -7.21 9.23
C TYR A 72 -8.39 -7.67 9.09
N TRP A 73 -7.51 -7.28 9.99
CA TRP A 73 -6.08 -7.49 9.82
C TRP A 73 -5.54 -8.75 10.49
N LYS A 74 -6.13 -9.18 11.60
CA LYS A 74 -5.64 -10.37 12.32
C LYS A 74 -5.49 -11.61 11.41
N PRO A 75 -6.46 -12.00 10.56
CA PRO A 75 -6.28 -13.13 9.65
C PRO A 75 -5.22 -12.90 8.57
N VAL A 76 -5.02 -11.64 8.16
CA VAL A 76 -4.06 -11.26 7.12
C VAL A 76 -2.63 -11.31 7.66
N VAL A 77 -2.38 -10.76 8.84
CA VAL A 77 -1.02 -10.77 9.42
C VAL A 77 -0.55 -12.18 9.78
N ASP A 78 -1.46 -13.12 10.03
CA ASP A 78 -1.15 -14.54 10.15
C ASP A 78 -0.54 -15.11 8.86
N ASP A 79 -1.09 -14.72 7.70
CA ASP A 79 -0.57 -15.12 6.40
C ASP A 79 0.76 -14.43 6.10
N TYR A 80 0.91 -13.15 6.43
CA TYR A 80 2.20 -12.44 6.32
C TYR A 80 3.30 -13.10 7.13
N LYS A 81 3.02 -13.45 8.40
CA LYS A 81 3.97 -14.15 9.24
C LYS A 81 4.46 -15.46 8.60
N LYS A 82 3.55 -16.24 8.04
CA LYS A 82 3.87 -17.51 7.38
C LYS A 82 4.63 -17.30 6.08
N TYR A 83 4.13 -16.40 5.23
CA TYR A 83 4.67 -16.18 3.89
C TYR A 83 6.12 -15.66 3.91
N TRP A 84 6.40 -14.67 4.75
CA TRP A 84 7.74 -14.11 4.90
C TRP A 84 8.56 -14.68 6.06
N ASN A 85 8.05 -15.71 6.74
CA ASN A 85 8.69 -16.32 7.92
C ASN A 85 9.09 -15.28 8.99
N LEU A 86 8.16 -14.36 9.30
CA LEU A 86 8.42 -13.25 10.23
C LEU A 86 8.61 -13.71 11.66
N ASN A 87 9.59 -13.14 12.32
CA ASN A 87 9.96 -13.42 13.72
C ASN A 87 10.44 -12.13 14.41
N SER A 88 10.83 -12.22 15.69
CA SER A 88 11.25 -11.07 16.51
C SER A 88 12.46 -10.30 15.95
N LYS A 89 13.27 -10.91 15.08
CA LYS A 89 14.43 -10.26 14.45
C LYS A 89 14.07 -9.59 13.12
N SER A 90 12.88 -9.82 12.60
CA SER A 90 12.43 -9.25 11.34
C SER A 90 12.09 -7.75 11.49
N SER A 91 12.19 -7.03 10.39
CA SER A 91 11.80 -5.62 10.29
C SER A 91 10.76 -5.42 9.18
N LEU A 92 9.71 -4.61 9.45
CA LEU A 92 8.67 -4.31 8.48
C LEU A 92 8.30 -2.82 8.50
N LEU A 93 8.16 -2.27 7.30
CA LEU A 93 7.62 -0.93 7.06
C LEU A 93 6.24 -1.03 6.39
N ASP A 94 5.27 -0.31 6.92
CA ASP A 94 3.94 -0.10 6.32
C ASP A 94 3.86 1.33 5.75
N VAL A 95 3.79 1.44 4.43
CA VAL A 95 3.71 2.71 3.70
C VAL A 95 2.24 3.03 3.42
N GLY A 96 1.73 4.10 4.03
CA GLY A 96 0.30 4.40 4.07
C GLY A 96 -0.38 3.66 5.22
N CYS A 97 0.24 3.65 6.39
CA CYS A 97 -0.19 2.85 7.54
C CYS A 97 -1.50 3.34 8.20
N ALA A 98 -2.04 4.47 7.78
CA ALA A 98 -3.23 5.08 8.37
C ALA A 98 -3.15 5.12 9.91
N LYS A 99 -4.15 4.59 10.62
CA LYS A 99 -4.19 4.54 12.09
C LYS A 99 -3.44 3.35 12.69
N GLY A 100 -2.63 2.63 11.91
CA GLY A 100 -1.70 1.59 12.37
C GLY A 100 -2.35 0.26 12.77
N PHE A 101 -3.56 -0.06 12.29
CA PHE A 101 -4.30 -1.26 12.71
C PHE A 101 -3.61 -2.56 12.31
N MET A 102 -3.03 -2.62 11.10
CA MET A 102 -2.27 -3.79 10.66
C MET A 102 -1.01 -3.98 11.49
N LEU A 103 -0.26 -2.90 11.73
CA LEU A 103 0.94 -2.92 12.57
C LEU A 103 0.62 -3.35 14.00
N TYR A 104 -0.54 -2.93 14.53
CA TYR A 104 -1.00 -3.33 15.86
C TYR A 104 -1.22 -4.84 15.93
N ASP A 105 -1.99 -5.43 15.00
CA ASP A 105 -2.21 -6.87 14.99
C ASP A 105 -0.90 -7.65 14.79
N LEU A 106 -0.01 -7.15 13.93
CA LEU A 106 1.31 -7.76 13.72
C LEU A 106 2.19 -7.69 14.97
N SER A 107 2.15 -6.58 15.72
CA SER A 107 2.89 -6.43 16.99
C SER A 107 2.43 -7.42 18.07
N LYS A 108 1.17 -7.80 18.06
CA LYS A 108 0.63 -8.82 18.97
C LYS A 108 1.03 -10.23 18.53
N LEU A 109 1.07 -10.45 17.21
CA LEU A 109 1.39 -11.76 16.64
C LEU A 109 2.89 -12.09 16.69
N VAL A 110 3.74 -11.07 16.53
CA VAL A 110 5.22 -11.19 16.53
C VAL A 110 5.78 -10.11 17.46
N PRO A 111 5.76 -10.34 18.78
CA PRO A 111 6.36 -9.41 19.74
C PRO A 111 7.84 -9.13 19.42
N GLU A 112 8.30 -7.92 19.77
CA GLU A 112 9.67 -7.44 19.58
C GLU A 112 10.14 -7.25 18.12
N MET A 113 9.29 -7.57 17.13
CA MET A 113 9.57 -7.28 15.73
C MET A 113 9.76 -5.76 15.53
N LYS A 114 10.76 -5.39 14.72
CA LYS A 114 11.01 -3.98 14.38
C LYS A 114 9.95 -3.49 13.40
N LEU A 115 8.93 -2.78 13.89
CA LEU A 115 7.86 -2.23 13.09
C LEU A 115 8.06 -0.72 12.88
N ARG A 116 7.72 -0.25 11.69
CA ARG A 116 7.59 1.17 11.34
C ARG A 116 6.40 1.37 10.43
N GLY A 117 5.80 2.56 10.51
CA GLY A 117 4.77 2.99 9.58
C GLY A 117 4.92 4.46 9.25
N ILE A 118 4.61 4.81 8.00
CA ILE A 118 4.46 6.19 7.57
C ILE A 118 3.10 6.39 6.91
N ASP A 119 2.55 7.58 7.07
CA ASP A 119 1.35 8.02 6.36
C ASP A 119 1.46 9.52 6.08
N ILE A 120 0.92 9.97 4.95
CA ILE A 120 0.90 11.39 4.60
C ILE A 120 -0.06 12.19 5.49
N SER A 121 -1.00 11.52 6.15
CA SER A 121 -2.04 12.12 6.96
C SER A 121 -1.59 12.37 8.40
N ASP A 122 -1.36 13.62 8.75
CA ASP A 122 -1.16 14.03 10.15
C ASP A 122 -2.35 13.64 11.04
N TYR A 123 -3.56 13.68 10.48
CA TYR A 123 -4.75 13.27 11.22
C TYR A 123 -4.72 11.78 11.58
N ALA A 124 -4.38 10.92 10.62
CA ALA A 124 -4.29 9.48 10.86
C ALA A 124 -3.21 9.16 11.91
N ILE A 125 -2.02 9.75 11.78
CA ILE A 125 -0.90 9.57 12.70
C ILE A 125 -1.24 10.09 14.11
N SER A 126 -1.92 11.23 14.22
CA SER A 126 -2.36 11.75 15.52
C SER A 126 -3.43 10.88 16.20
N ASN A 127 -4.18 10.09 15.40
CA ASN A 127 -5.25 9.21 15.85
C ASN A 127 -4.91 7.71 15.72
N VAL A 128 -3.64 7.39 15.68
CA VAL A 128 -3.15 6.01 15.61
C VAL A 128 -3.50 5.25 16.91
N VAL A 129 -3.62 3.94 16.81
CA VAL A 129 -3.75 3.06 18.00
C VAL A 129 -2.65 3.40 19.00
N PRO A 130 -2.98 3.67 20.29
CA PRO A 130 -2.01 4.19 21.27
C PRO A 130 -0.70 3.40 21.34
N GLU A 131 -0.77 2.08 21.26
CA GLU A 131 0.39 1.20 21.30
C GLU A 131 1.35 1.36 20.10
N MET A 132 0.82 1.87 18.98
CA MET A 132 1.61 2.08 17.76
C MET A 132 2.22 3.48 17.67
N LYS A 133 1.87 4.40 18.55
CA LYS A 133 2.27 5.81 18.48
C LYS A 133 3.79 6.04 18.32
N LYS A 134 4.60 5.22 18.96
CA LYS A 134 6.08 5.31 18.86
C LYS A 134 6.68 4.66 17.62
N PHE A 135 5.86 3.94 16.84
CA PHE A 135 6.31 3.18 15.68
C PHE A 135 5.91 3.81 14.35
N VAL A 136 5.08 4.84 14.39
CA VAL A 136 4.57 5.51 13.18
C VAL A 136 4.89 6.99 13.20
N GLN A 137 4.99 7.57 12.00
CA GLN A 137 5.22 9.00 11.82
C GLN A 137 4.57 9.50 10.54
N THR A 138 4.34 10.81 10.44
CA THR A 138 3.99 11.43 9.16
C THR A 138 5.17 11.31 8.21
N GLY A 139 4.88 10.95 6.95
CA GLY A 139 5.91 10.81 5.93
C GLY A 139 5.32 10.63 4.54
N ASP A 140 6.09 11.05 3.54
CA ASP A 140 5.73 10.92 2.13
C ASP A 140 6.33 9.64 1.54
N ALA A 141 5.50 8.85 0.86
CA ALA A 141 5.95 7.63 0.17
C ALA A 141 6.97 7.90 -0.95
N LYS A 142 7.06 9.14 -1.43
CA LYS A 142 7.97 9.56 -2.49
C LYS A 142 9.37 9.92 -2.00
N GLU A 143 9.51 10.13 -0.69
CA GLU A 143 10.77 10.51 -0.03
C GLU A 143 10.73 9.99 1.41
N MET A 144 11.12 8.74 1.59
CA MET A 144 11.03 8.08 2.89
C MET A 144 12.25 8.40 3.76
N PRO A 145 12.06 8.79 5.05
CA PRO A 145 13.16 9.15 5.95
C PRO A 145 13.87 7.91 6.52
N PHE A 146 14.23 6.97 5.66
CA PHE A 146 14.89 5.73 6.03
C PHE A 146 16.09 5.47 5.12
N GLU A 147 17.09 4.77 5.66
CA GLU A 147 18.27 4.34 4.92
C GLU A 147 17.92 3.22 3.92
N ASP A 148 18.80 3.00 2.94
CA ASP A 148 18.69 1.92 1.98
C ASP A 148 18.71 0.56 2.68
N ASN A 149 17.91 -0.39 2.17
CA ASN A 149 17.91 -1.78 2.64
C ASN A 149 17.71 -1.95 4.16
N CYS A 150 16.91 -1.09 4.81
CA CYS A 150 16.75 -1.12 6.26
C CYS A 150 15.56 -1.97 6.76
N PHE A 151 14.67 -2.42 5.87
CA PHE A 151 13.53 -3.28 6.23
C PHE A 151 13.56 -4.61 5.49
N ASP A 152 13.35 -5.71 6.21
CA ASP A 152 13.22 -7.04 5.58
C ASP A 152 11.97 -7.13 4.69
N VAL A 153 10.88 -6.45 5.07
CA VAL A 153 9.64 -6.38 4.31
C VAL A 153 9.13 -4.94 4.26
N VAL A 154 8.73 -4.48 3.08
CA VAL A 154 8.05 -3.20 2.87
C VAL A 154 6.68 -3.44 2.24
N ILE A 155 5.63 -2.93 2.86
CA ILE A 155 4.25 -3.09 2.40
C ILE A 155 3.67 -1.73 2.03
N ALA A 156 2.95 -1.65 0.91
CA ALA A 156 2.17 -0.48 0.52
C ALA A 156 0.81 -0.94 -0.04
N ILE A 157 -0.24 -0.87 0.78
CA ILE A 157 -1.56 -1.36 0.43
C ILE A 157 -2.50 -0.18 0.16
N ASN A 158 -3.02 -0.12 -1.07
CA ASN A 158 -3.93 0.93 -1.52
C ASN A 158 -3.40 2.36 -1.28
N THR A 159 -2.09 2.54 -1.44
CA THR A 159 -1.39 3.79 -1.14
C THR A 159 -0.91 4.48 -2.40
N ILE A 160 -0.04 3.85 -3.18
CA ILE A 160 0.66 4.52 -4.28
C ILE A 160 -0.24 4.94 -5.43
N HIS A 161 -1.34 4.23 -5.70
CA HIS A 161 -2.28 4.62 -6.75
C HIS A 161 -3.06 5.93 -6.46
N ASN A 162 -2.96 6.44 -5.23
CA ASN A 162 -3.49 7.76 -4.85
C ASN A 162 -2.60 8.92 -5.33
N LEU A 163 -1.40 8.62 -5.81
CA LEU A 163 -0.45 9.57 -6.36
C LEU A 163 -0.64 9.74 -7.87
N GLU A 164 -0.16 10.84 -8.43
CA GLU A 164 -0.02 10.99 -9.88
C GLU A 164 1.02 9.98 -10.42
N ARG A 165 0.93 9.60 -11.70
CA ARG A 165 1.74 8.52 -12.28
C ARG A 165 3.25 8.68 -12.03
N GLU A 166 3.78 9.89 -12.19
CA GLU A 166 5.20 10.17 -11.95
C GLU A 166 5.59 9.98 -10.47
N ASP A 167 4.69 10.36 -9.58
CA ASP A 167 4.88 10.21 -8.13
C ASP A 167 4.71 8.76 -7.68
N CYS A 168 3.83 7.96 -8.35
CA CYS A 168 3.80 6.50 -8.17
C CYS A 168 5.17 5.88 -8.47
N ALA A 169 5.83 6.32 -9.55
CA ALA A 169 7.15 5.84 -9.91
C ALA A 169 8.22 6.17 -8.85
N LYS A 170 8.17 7.39 -8.27
CA LYS A 170 9.06 7.76 -7.15
C LYS A 170 8.81 6.89 -5.93
N ALA A 171 7.54 6.69 -5.56
CA ALA A 171 7.18 5.84 -4.43
C ALA A 171 7.62 4.37 -4.62
N LEU A 172 7.51 3.81 -5.83
CA LEU A 172 8.03 2.47 -6.12
C LEU A 172 9.54 2.37 -5.95
N ARG A 173 10.28 3.39 -6.41
CA ARG A 173 11.75 3.43 -6.23
C ARG A 173 12.13 3.52 -4.76
N GLU A 174 11.41 4.33 -3.98
CA GLU A 174 11.62 4.42 -2.53
C GLU A 174 11.29 3.11 -1.82
N ILE A 175 10.17 2.45 -2.16
CA ILE A 175 9.83 1.12 -1.64
C ILE A 175 10.97 0.13 -1.93
N SER A 176 11.46 0.10 -3.15
CA SER A 176 12.60 -0.76 -3.52
C SER A 176 13.88 -0.39 -2.79
N ARG A 177 14.17 0.91 -2.64
CA ARG A 177 15.38 1.42 -1.96
C ARG A 177 15.45 0.99 -0.51
N VAL A 178 14.36 1.15 0.23
CA VAL A 178 14.33 0.84 1.67
C VAL A 178 14.11 -0.65 1.97
N SER A 179 13.70 -1.43 0.96
CA SER A 179 13.48 -2.88 1.08
C SER A 179 14.78 -3.65 0.96
N LYS A 180 15.02 -4.54 1.92
CA LYS A 180 16.18 -5.45 1.94
C LYS A 180 15.91 -6.79 1.26
N LYS A 181 14.67 -7.30 1.36
CA LYS A 181 14.35 -8.66 0.89
C LYS A 181 13.05 -8.71 0.08
N TYR A 182 11.98 -8.17 0.64
CA TYR A 182 10.64 -8.32 0.09
C TYR A 182 9.91 -7.00 0.09
N SER A 183 9.17 -6.74 -0.97
CA SER A 183 8.18 -5.68 -1.00
C SER A 183 6.84 -6.21 -1.51
N PHE A 184 5.74 -5.63 -1.03
CA PHE A 184 4.40 -6.02 -1.42
C PHE A 184 3.55 -4.77 -1.65
N VAL A 185 3.15 -4.57 -2.89
CA VAL A 185 2.35 -3.41 -3.31
C VAL A 185 0.98 -3.87 -3.79
N VAL A 186 -0.06 -3.26 -3.25
CA VAL A 186 -1.45 -3.46 -3.70
C VAL A 186 -1.99 -2.16 -4.26
N VAL A 187 -2.53 -2.24 -5.46
CA VAL A 187 -3.10 -1.12 -6.19
C VAL A 187 -4.50 -1.43 -6.70
N ASP A 188 -5.32 -0.41 -6.87
CA ASP A 188 -6.57 -0.53 -7.60
C ASP A 188 -6.28 -0.76 -9.09
N ALA A 189 -6.79 -1.84 -9.63
CA ALA A 189 -6.62 -2.24 -11.01
C ALA A 189 -7.90 -2.87 -11.58
N TYR A 190 -8.05 -2.83 -12.90
CA TYR A 190 -9.18 -3.45 -13.61
C TYR A 190 -8.69 -4.40 -14.70
N ARG A 191 -9.51 -5.41 -15.05
CA ARG A 191 -9.23 -6.40 -16.11
C ARG A 191 -10.08 -6.19 -17.36
N ASN A 192 -11.17 -5.43 -17.23
CA ASN A 192 -12.13 -5.21 -18.32
C ASN A 192 -12.92 -3.91 -18.11
N GLU A 193 -13.67 -3.47 -19.12
CA GLU A 193 -14.43 -2.22 -19.08
C GLU A 193 -15.53 -2.20 -18.01
N VAL A 194 -16.08 -3.33 -17.61
CA VAL A 194 -17.09 -3.39 -16.54
C VAL A 194 -16.43 -3.12 -15.19
N GLU A 195 -15.28 -3.75 -14.92
CA GLU A 195 -14.49 -3.49 -13.71
C GLU A 195 -13.99 -2.05 -13.68
N LYS A 196 -13.50 -1.53 -14.82
CA LYS A 196 -13.08 -0.14 -14.97
C LYS A 196 -14.17 0.84 -14.57
N LYS A 197 -15.38 0.68 -15.11
CA LYS A 197 -16.53 1.52 -14.76
C LYS A 197 -16.85 1.46 -13.27
N LYS A 198 -16.84 0.26 -12.67
CA LYS A 198 -17.07 0.09 -11.23
C LYS A 198 -15.97 0.73 -10.39
N MET A 199 -14.70 0.60 -10.82
CA MET A 199 -13.55 1.20 -10.15
C MET A 199 -13.66 2.72 -10.11
N TYR A 200 -13.89 3.37 -11.25
CA TYR A 200 -14.08 4.82 -11.30
C TYR A 200 -15.32 5.31 -10.55
N ALA A 201 -16.38 4.52 -10.52
CA ALA A 201 -17.57 4.82 -9.75
C ALA A 201 -17.30 4.81 -8.24
N TRP A 202 -16.54 3.81 -7.78
CA TRP A 202 -16.24 3.58 -6.36
C TRP A 202 -15.13 4.47 -5.82
N ASN A 203 -14.05 4.64 -6.58
CA ASN A 203 -12.82 5.25 -6.11
C ASN A 203 -12.97 6.75 -5.82
N LEU A 204 -12.48 7.20 -4.65
CA LEU A 204 -12.47 8.62 -4.26
C LEU A 204 -11.07 9.23 -4.36
N THR A 205 -10.04 8.47 -4.03
CA THR A 205 -8.70 8.98 -3.79
C THR A 205 -7.72 8.69 -4.91
N GLY A 206 -7.94 7.60 -5.65
CA GLY A 206 -7.03 7.19 -6.72
C GLY A 206 -6.91 8.25 -7.82
N LYS A 207 -5.67 8.56 -8.15
CA LYS A 207 -5.29 9.45 -9.25
C LYS A 207 -4.70 8.65 -10.42
N THR A 208 -4.00 7.55 -10.13
CA THR A 208 -3.46 6.61 -11.10
C THR A 208 -4.23 5.29 -10.99
N ILE A 209 -5.16 5.09 -11.93
CA ILE A 209 -5.95 3.86 -12.03
C ILE A 209 -5.71 3.26 -13.41
N MET A 210 -5.13 2.07 -13.45
CA MET A 210 -4.71 1.39 -14.67
C MET A 210 -5.26 -0.03 -14.72
N SER A 211 -5.24 -0.65 -15.90
CA SER A 211 -5.47 -2.09 -16.02
C SER A 211 -4.36 -2.90 -15.33
N VAL A 212 -4.62 -4.15 -15.04
CA VAL A 212 -3.62 -5.06 -14.48
C VAL A 212 -2.37 -5.12 -15.36
N GLU A 213 -2.55 -5.19 -16.69
CA GLU A 213 -1.43 -5.26 -17.63
C GLU A 213 -0.62 -3.95 -17.67
N GLU A 214 -1.30 -2.78 -17.63
CA GLU A 214 -0.60 -1.50 -17.53
C GLU A 214 0.19 -1.36 -16.24
N TRP A 215 -0.34 -1.84 -15.09
CA TRP A 215 0.39 -1.87 -13.83
C TRP A 215 1.63 -2.77 -13.89
N LYS A 216 1.54 -3.95 -14.52
CA LYS A 216 2.69 -4.86 -14.70
C LYS A 216 3.79 -4.21 -15.53
N ILE A 217 3.41 -3.55 -16.63
CA ILE A 217 4.36 -2.79 -17.46
C ILE A 217 5.00 -1.66 -16.63
N PHE A 218 4.17 -0.90 -15.90
CA PHE A 218 4.64 0.21 -15.08
C PHE A 218 5.60 -0.23 -13.95
N PHE A 219 5.33 -1.35 -13.31
CA PHE A 219 6.24 -1.93 -12.31
C PHE A 219 7.59 -2.30 -12.95
N LYS A 220 7.57 -2.93 -14.11
CA LYS A 220 8.78 -3.29 -14.86
C LYS A 220 9.58 -2.06 -15.27
N GLU A 221 8.93 -1.03 -15.84
CA GLU A 221 9.56 0.24 -16.25
C GLU A 221 10.23 0.97 -15.07
N ASN A 222 9.75 0.75 -13.85
CA ASN A 222 10.29 1.35 -12.64
C ASN A 222 11.18 0.40 -11.82
N ASN A 223 11.61 -0.73 -12.40
CA ASN A 223 12.47 -1.73 -11.76
C ASN A 223 11.91 -2.22 -10.42
N TYR A 224 10.59 -2.32 -10.30
CA TYR A 224 9.94 -2.88 -9.12
C TYR A 224 9.82 -4.40 -9.28
N GLU A 225 10.48 -5.15 -8.38
CA GLU A 225 10.61 -6.61 -8.40
C GLU A 225 9.88 -7.28 -7.21
N GLY A 226 8.94 -6.57 -6.57
CA GLY A 226 8.20 -7.01 -5.38
C GLY A 226 7.17 -8.10 -5.61
#